data_345daa3b899d1bebd0d18a8fe9dc8f6f
#
_entry.id   345daa3b899d1bebd0d18a8fe9dc8f6f
#
_cell.length_a   1.000
_cell.length_b   1.000
_cell.length_c   1.000
_cell.angle_alpha   90.00
_cell.angle_beta   90.00
_cell.angle_gamma   90.00
#
_symmetry.space_group_name_H-M   'P 1'
#
loop_
_entity.id
_entity.type
_entity.pdbx_description
1 polymer ?
#
loop_
_entity_poly.entity_id
_entity_poly.type
_entity_poly.pdbx_seq_one_letter_code
_entity_poly.pdbx_strand_id
1 'polypeptide(L)'
;MNQLAKMLEQLRKNTSDYEMTQRVLTQAIIQVLQSQRILGEILLQVPRRVVQEQDATLGLFWQKDQIELRVVPQKLAELRSDEVVILLEHEALHLLWQHPLR
;
A
#
# COMPACT_ATOMS: atom_id res chain seq x y z
N MET A 1 -23.53 -7.93 26.79
CA MET A 1 -23.74 -6.93 26.55
C MET A 1 -22.91 -6.42 25.77
N ASN A 2 -22.42 -6.54 25.23
CA ASN A 2 -21.67 -5.80 24.61
C ASN A 2 -21.06 -6.24 23.33
N GLN A 3 -21.82 -7.11 22.55
CA GLN A 3 -21.47 -7.37 21.18
C GLN A 3 -21.47 -6.09 20.36
N LEU A 4 -22.44 -5.22 20.60
CA LEU A 4 -22.48 -3.95 19.89
C LEU A 4 -21.28 -3.07 20.21
N ALA A 5 -20.93 -2.98 21.50
CA ALA A 5 -19.78 -2.20 21.92
C ALA A 5 -18.50 -2.75 21.32
N LYS A 6 -18.34 -4.08 21.30
CA LYS A 6 -17.18 -4.71 20.68
C LYS A 6 -17.12 -4.47 19.18
N MET A 7 -18.27 -4.52 18.51
CA MET A 7 -18.33 -4.25 17.09
C MET A 7 -17.94 -2.81 16.78
N LEU A 8 -18.43 -1.86 17.55
CA LEU A 8 -18.10 -0.45 17.36
C LEU A 8 -16.62 -0.20 17.61
N GLU A 9 -16.07 -0.85 18.63
CA GLU A 9 -14.65 -0.71 18.92
C GLU A 9 -13.80 -1.30 17.81
N GLN A 10 -14.21 -2.45 17.27
CA GLN A 10 -13.50 -3.08 16.15
C GLN A 10 -13.57 -2.22 14.90
N LEU A 11 -14.71 -1.64 14.60
CA LEU A 11 -14.85 -0.74 13.47
C LEU A 11 -13.98 0.49 13.63
N ARG A 12 -13.91 1.05 14.83
CA ARG A 12 -13.06 2.20 15.11
C ARG A 12 -11.60 1.85 14.90
N LYS A 13 -11.19 0.69 15.38
CA LYS A 13 -9.80 0.23 15.21
C LYS A 13 -9.48 0.02 13.73
N ASN A 14 -10.37 -0.63 12.99
CA ASN A 14 -10.15 -0.88 11.57
C ASN A 14 -10.05 0.43 10.79
N THR A 15 -10.90 1.40 11.11
CA THR A 15 -10.87 2.71 10.47
C THR A 15 -9.54 3.43 10.75
N SER A 16 -9.08 3.36 12.00
CA SER A 16 -7.83 3.99 12.40
C SER A 16 -6.65 3.33 11.67
N ASP A 17 -6.63 2.00 11.57
CA ASP A 17 -5.59 1.28 10.86
C ASP A 17 -5.59 1.63 9.38
N TYR A 18 -6.76 1.74 8.78
CA TYR A 18 -6.90 2.11 7.39
C TYR A 18 -6.35 3.52 7.14
N GLU A 19 -6.75 4.48 7.97
CA GLU A 19 -6.29 5.86 7.84
C GLU A 19 -4.78 5.97 8.00
N MET A 20 -4.23 5.28 8.99
CA MET A 20 -2.79 5.28 9.22
C MET A 20 -2.05 4.69 8.02
N THR A 21 -2.55 3.58 7.50
CA THR A 21 -1.98 2.92 6.33
C THR A 21 -1.96 3.85 5.13
N GLN A 22 -3.08 4.53 4.87
CA GLN A 22 -3.16 5.46 3.75
C GLN A 22 -2.19 6.62 3.92
N ARG A 23 -2.04 7.12 5.13
CA ARG A 23 -1.12 8.22 5.42
C ARG A 23 0.33 7.81 5.16
N VAL A 24 0.72 6.64 5.67
CA VAL A 24 2.07 6.13 5.48
C VAL A 24 2.37 5.94 4.00
N LEU A 25 1.44 5.33 3.26
CA LEU A 25 1.62 5.11 1.83
C LEU A 25 1.71 6.42 1.06
N THR A 26 0.85 7.37 1.37
CA THR A 26 0.85 8.67 0.69
C THR A 26 2.16 9.39 0.91
N GLN A 27 2.66 9.43 2.14
CA GLN A 27 3.92 10.08 2.43
C GLN A 27 5.08 9.40 1.73
N ALA A 28 5.08 8.07 1.69
CA ALA A 28 6.13 7.32 1.01
C ALA A 28 6.09 7.56 -0.50
N ILE A 29 4.90 7.59 -1.10
CA ILE A 29 4.76 7.85 -2.53
C ILE A 29 5.23 9.26 -2.87
N ILE A 30 4.96 10.24 -2.02
CA ILE A 30 5.47 11.59 -2.22
C ILE A 30 7.00 11.59 -2.24
N GLN A 31 7.63 10.85 -1.35
CA GLN A 31 9.09 10.72 -1.35
C GLN A 31 9.60 10.07 -2.62
N VAL A 32 8.93 9.01 -3.09
CA VAL A 32 9.28 8.38 -4.36
C VAL A 32 9.16 9.40 -5.50
N LEU A 33 8.09 10.17 -5.48
CA LEU A 33 7.83 11.17 -6.51
C LEU A 33 8.95 12.22 -6.58
N GLN A 34 9.50 12.59 -5.42
CA GLN A 34 10.58 13.56 -5.33
C GLN A 34 11.91 13.01 -5.86
N SER A 35 12.18 11.72 -5.63
CA SER A 35 13.44 11.12 -6.05
C SER A 35 13.35 10.43 -7.40
N GLN A 36 12.19 9.86 -7.74
CA GLN A 36 11.97 9.08 -8.96
C GLN A 36 10.60 9.43 -9.50
N ARG A 37 10.52 10.55 -10.20
CA ARG A 37 9.23 11.13 -10.58
C ARG A 37 8.33 10.16 -11.35
N ILE A 38 8.89 9.42 -12.29
CA ILE A 38 8.10 8.50 -13.10
C ILE A 38 7.49 7.40 -12.24
N LEU A 39 8.28 6.81 -11.35
CA LEU A 39 7.79 5.77 -10.46
C LEU A 39 6.72 6.32 -9.51
N GLY A 40 6.93 7.50 -8.98
CA GLY A 40 5.96 8.13 -8.09
C GLY A 40 4.65 8.42 -8.80
N GLU A 41 4.68 8.87 -10.04
CA GLU A 41 3.47 9.14 -10.81
C GLU A 41 2.70 7.85 -11.08
N ILE A 42 3.39 6.75 -11.37
CA ILE A 42 2.75 5.46 -11.53
C ILE A 42 2.04 5.06 -10.24
N LEU A 43 2.75 5.16 -9.10
CA LEU A 43 2.20 4.77 -7.81
C LEU A 43 1.00 5.62 -7.41
N LEU A 44 0.98 6.91 -7.77
CA LEU A 44 -0.15 7.78 -7.47
C LEU A 44 -1.43 7.36 -8.18
N GLN A 45 -1.30 6.76 -9.35
CA GLN A 45 -2.46 6.41 -10.15
C GLN A 45 -3.00 5.02 -9.84
N VAL A 46 -2.25 4.21 -9.10
CA VAL A 46 -2.65 2.83 -8.81
C VAL A 46 -3.62 2.80 -7.64
N PRO A 47 -4.79 2.15 -7.79
CA PRO A 47 -5.70 1.98 -6.65
C PRO A 47 -5.04 1.19 -5.52
N ARG A 48 -5.38 1.53 -4.30
CA ARG A 48 -4.84 0.89 -3.12
C ARG A 48 -5.89 0.01 -2.49
N ARG A 49 -5.47 -1.18 -2.08
CA ARG A 49 -6.36 -2.12 -1.41
C ARG A 49 -5.69 -2.64 -0.15
N VAL A 50 -6.38 -2.52 0.97
CA VAL A 50 -5.92 -3.08 2.23
C VAL A 50 -6.37 -4.53 2.28
N VAL A 51 -5.43 -5.43 2.52
CA VAL A 51 -5.70 -6.86 2.65
C VAL A 51 -5.19 -7.33 4.00
N GLN A 52 -5.77 -8.41 4.52
CA GLN A 52 -5.38 -8.88 5.84
C GLN A 52 -4.25 -9.87 5.80
N GLU A 53 -4.16 -10.65 4.75
CA GLU A 53 -3.13 -11.67 4.63
C GLU A 53 -2.59 -11.73 3.23
N GLN A 54 -1.30 -11.72 3.13
CA GLN A 54 -0.53 -12.07 1.94
C GLN A 54 0.92 -12.25 2.37
N ASP A 55 1.72 -12.85 1.50
CA ASP A 55 3.11 -13.16 1.85
C ASP A 55 3.96 -11.91 1.99
N ALA A 56 3.68 -10.89 1.21
CA ALA A 56 4.46 -9.66 1.23
C ALA A 56 3.74 -8.57 2.01
N THR A 57 4.50 -7.61 2.53
CA THR A 57 3.96 -6.43 3.22
C THR A 57 3.11 -5.58 2.28
N LEU A 58 3.61 -5.38 1.07
CA LEU A 58 2.88 -4.70 0.01
C LEU A 58 3.32 -5.27 -1.33
N GLY A 59 2.52 -5.05 -2.34
CA GLY A 59 2.84 -5.53 -3.67
C GLY A 59 1.89 -4.96 -4.71
N LEU A 60 2.37 -4.89 -5.94
CA LEU A 60 1.56 -4.48 -7.09
C LEU A 60 1.10 -5.72 -7.82
N PHE A 61 -0.19 -5.82 -8.05
CA PHE A 61 -0.80 -7.00 -8.65
C PHE A 61 -1.67 -6.62 -9.82
N TRP A 62 -1.58 -7.39 -10.89
CA TRP A 62 -2.51 -7.30 -12.00
C TRP A 62 -3.77 -8.05 -11.65
N GLN A 63 -4.89 -7.40 -11.86
CA GLN A 63 -6.18 -8.06 -11.73
C GLN A 63 -7.06 -7.63 -12.89
N LYS A 64 -7.35 -8.58 -13.79
CA LYS A 64 -7.99 -8.29 -15.06
C LYS A 64 -7.15 -7.26 -15.80
N ASP A 65 -7.64 -6.13 -16.16
CA ASP A 65 -6.84 -5.13 -16.86
C ASP A 65 -6.37 -4.00 -15.98
N GLN A 66 -6.40 -4.22 -14.66
CA GLN A 66 -6.03 -3.18 -13.72
C GLN A 66 -4.91 -3.64 -12.80
N ILE A 67 -4.11 -2.68 -12.38
CA ILE A 67 -3.07 -2.89 -11.38
C ILE A 67 -3.60 -2.34 -10.07
N GLU A 68 -3.37 -3.07 -8.97
CA GLU A 68 -3.69 -2.52 -7.65
C GLU A 68 -2.52 -2.72 -6.71
N LEU A 69 -2.36 -1.79 -5.79
CA LEU A 69 -1.38 -1.89 -4.71
C LEU A 69 -2.08 -2.50 -3.51
N ARG A 70 -1.66 -3.70 -3.14
CA ARG A 70 -2.18 -4.38 -1.96
C ARG A 70 -1.22 -4.21 -0.82
N VAL A 71 -1.74 -3.94 0.37
CA VAL A 71 -0.92 -3.69 1.53
C VAL A 71 -1.53 -4.37 2.76
N VAL A 72 -0.64 -4.92 3.60
CA VAL A 72 -1.03 -5.51 4.88
C VAL A 72 -0.66 -4.50 5.97
N PRO A 73 -1.66 -3.85 6.60
CA PRO A 73 -1.35 -2.77 7.56
C PRO A 73 -0.47 -3.20 8.71
N GLN A 74 -0.67 -4.41 9.23
CA GLN A 74 0.10 -4.88 10.37
C GLN A 74 1.57 -5.04 10.03
N LYS A 75 1.87 -5.53 8.83
CA LYS A 75 3.25 -5.68 8.39
C LYS A 75 3.86 -4.33 8.03
N LEU A 76 3.05 -3.44 7.45
CA LEU A 76 3.52 -2.10 7.12
C LEU A 76 3.93 -1.33 8.38
N ALA A 77 3.19 -1.50 9.47
CA ALA A 77 3.49 -0.80 10.72
C ALA A 77 4.84 -1.20 11.32
N GLU A 78 5.39 -2.34 10.92
CA GLU A 78 6.69 -2.80 11.40
C GLU A 78 7.86 -2.18 10.64
N LEU A 79 7.58 -1.48 9.54
CA LEU A 79 8.63 -0.92 8.69
C LEU A 79 8.89 0.54 9.04
N ARG A 80 10.13 0.95 8.85
CA ARG A 80 10.48 2.37 8.91
C ARG A 80 10.04 3.04 7.62
N SER A 81 9.89 4.36 7.68
CA SER A 81 9.43 5.11 6.51
C SER A 81 10.35 4.94 5.30
N ASP A 82 11.67 4.88 5.51
CA ASP A 82 12.61 4.67 4.42
C ASP A 82 12.46 3.28 3.80
N GLU A 83 12.14 2.27 4.62
CA GLU A 83 11.91 0.92 4.11
C GLU A 83 10.66 0.85 3.24
N VAL A 84 9.62 1.59 3.61
CA VAL A 84 8.39 1.64 2.81
C VAL A 84 8.69 2.26 1.44
N VAL A 85 9.47 3.33 1.41
CA VAL A 85 9.87 3.97 0.16
C VAL A 85 10.61 2.99 -0.73
N ILE A 86 11.58 2.27 -0.17
CA ILE A 86 12.39 1.31 -0.93
C ILE A 86 11.51 0.20 -1.49
N LEU A 87 10.58 -0.32 -0.70
CA LEU A 87 9.67 -1.37 -1.16
C LEU A 87 8.78 -0.88 -2.29
N LEU A 88 8.24 0.33 -2.18
CA LEU A 88 7.41 0.89 -3.23
C LEU A 88 8.19 1.08 -4.53
N GLU A 89 9.40 1.59 -4.44
CA GLU A 89 10.26 1.73 -5.61
C GLU A 89 10.55 0.37 -6.25
N HIS A 90 10.83 -0.62 -5.42
CA HIS A 90 11.12 -1.97 -5.88
C HIS A 90 9.94 -2.56 -6.63
N GLU A 91 8.73 -2.43 -6.07
CA GLU A 91 7.52 -2.95 -6.69
C GLU A 91 7.21 -2.24 -7.99
N ALA A 92 7.38 -0.92 -8.04
CA ALA A 92 7.16 -0.17 -9.25
C ALA A 92 8.13 -0.56 -10.36
N LEU A 93 9.40 -0.80 -10.01
CA LEU A 93 10.39 -1.26 -10.97
C LEU A 93 10.06 -2.65 -11.49
N HIS A 94 9.62 -3.55 -10.61
CA HIS A 94 9.19 -4.88 -11.04
C HIS A 94 8.05 -4.80 -12.04
N LEU A 95 7.11 -3.91 -11.80
CA LEU A 95 5.99 -3.72 -12.71
C LEU A 95 6.48 -3.31 -14.10
N LEU A 96 7.40 -2.36 -14.17
CA LEU A 96 7.96 -1.90 -15.43
C LEU A 96 8.72 -2.99 -16.17
N TRP A 97 9.45 -3.83 -15.44
CA TRP A 97 10.23 -4.90 -16.05
C TRP A 97 9.37 -6.08 -16.51
N GLN A 98 8.32 -6.39 -15.76
CA GLN A 98 7.48 -7.55 -16.07
C GLN A 98 6.44 -7.28 -17.13
N HIS A 99 6.11 -6.01 -17.35
CA HIS A 99 5.10 -5.63 -18.31
C HIS A 99 5.66 -4.64 -19.29
N PRO A 100 6.59 -5.09 -20.13
CA PRO A 100 7.10 -4.20 -21.15
C PRO A 100 5.95 -3.81 -22.06
N LEU A 101 5.97 -2.59 -22.47
CA LEU A 101 5.02 -2.10 -23.44
C LEU A 101 5.26 -2.84 -24.74
N ARG A 102 4.33 -3.67 -25.08
CA ARG A 102 4.41 -4.37 -26.35
C ARG A 102 3.36 -3.83 -27.29
#